data_01c9265a44f02c2eaaf95905be9059dc
#
_entry.id   01c9265a44f02c2eaaf95905be9059dc
#
_cell.length_a   1.000
_cell.length_b   1.000
_cell.length_c   1.000
_cell.angle_alpha   90.00
_cell.angle_beta   90.00
_cell.angle_gamma   90.00
#
_symmetry.space_group_name_H-M   'P 1'
#
loop_
_entity.id
_entity.type
_entity.pdbx_description
1 polymer ?
#
loop_
_entity_poly.entity_id
_entity_poly.type
_entity_poly.pdbx_seq_one_letter_code
_entity_poly.pdbx_strand_id
1 'polypeptide(L)'
;KMRELIPYATILTPNLTELYALLDIDYPSEIPSYDELEKMCKCLVDKGAKMIVVTGINVKNKLINFVYEEGKKYRIVEVEKIGDERSGTGDVISGVIAGKYLLEQDFYKSVEAAANFASKCIKYSQELGVDNHLGLCFEPFLKEL
;
A
#
# COMPACT_ATOMS: atom_id res chain seq x y z
N LYS A 1 0.26 8.83 19.14
CA LYS A 1 0.10 10.03 18.29
C LYS A 1 -0.41 9.68 16.89
N MET A 2 0.22 8.76 16.13
CA MET A 2 -0.30 8.36 14.80
C MET A 2 -1.73 7.79 14.86
N ARG A 3 -2.06 7.00 15.87
CA ARG A 3 -3.41 6.44 16.09
C ARG A 3 -4.50 7.51 16.28
N GLU A 4 -4.15 8.66 16.83
CA GLU A 4 -5.06 9.80 17.03
C GLU A 4 -5.47 10.46 15.71
N LEU A 5 -4.73 10.19 14.62
CA LEU A 5 -4.99 10.72 13.29
C LEU A 5 -5.94 9.84 12.45
N ILE A 6 -6.16 8.58 12.87
CA ILE A 6 -7.04 7.64 12.12
C ILE A 6 -8.42 8.24 11.79
N PRO A 7 -9.12 8.90 12.73
CA PRO A 7 -10.46 9.45 12.45
C PRO A 7 -10.49 10.55 11.39
N TYR A 8 -9.34 11.14 11.10
CA TYR A 8 -9.20 12.26 10.14
C TYR A 8 -8.64 11.82 8.78
N ALA A 9 -8.24 10.54 8.67
CA ALA A 9 -7.65 10.02 7.43
C ALA A 9 -8.75 9.54 6.48
N THR A 10 -8.77 10.09 5.27
CA THR A 10 -9.62 9.59 4.18
C THR A 10 -9.11 8.26 3.65
N ILE A 11 -7.80 8.14 3.49
CA ILE A 11 -7.11 6.94 3.02
C ILE A 11 -5.98 6.61 3.99
N LEU A 12 -5.86 5.34 4.35
CA LEU A 12 -4.73 4.78 5.09
C LEU A 12 -3.97 3.80 4.20
N THR A 13 -2.65 3.90 4.17
CA THR A 13 -1.78 3.07 3.33
C THR A 13 -0.73 2.31 4.16
N PRO A 14 -1.10 1.64 5.27
CA PRO A 14 -0.13 0.96 6.11
C PRO A 14 0.48 -0.26 5.39
N ASN A 15 1.76 -0.55 5.66
CA ASN A 15 2.29 -1.90 5.52
C ASN A 15 1.83 -2.78 6.71
N LEU A 16 2.18 -4.08 6.71
CA LEU A 16 1.76 -4.98 7.79
C LEU A 16 2.25 -4.51 9.17
N THR A 17 3.51 -4.11 9.30
CA THR A 17 4.06 -3.64 10.58
C THR A 17 3.32 -2.41 11.10
N GLU A 18 3.03 -1.48 10.19
CA GLU A 18 2.26 -0.27 10.51
C GLU A 18 0.81 -0.58 10.87
N LEU A 19 0.18 -1.54 10.17
CA LEU A 19 -1.18 -2.00 10.49
C LEU A 19 -1.28 -2.51 11.94
N TYR A 20 -0.36 -3.38 12.34
CA TYR A 20 -0.29 -3.90 13.70
C TYR A 20 -0.04 -2.78 14.72
N ALA A 21 0.88 -1.86 14.41
CA ALA A 21 1.15 -0.70 15.25
C ALA A 21 -0.07 0.22 15.39
N LEU A 22 -0.85 0.45 14.32
CA LEU A 22 -2.08 1.26 14.38
C LEU A 22 -3.17 0.61 15.24
N LEU A 23 -3.22 -0.71 15.27
CA LEU A 23 -4.19 -1.48 16.06
C LEU A 23 -3.75 -1.71 17.52
N ASP A 24 -2.48 -1.45 17.86
CA ASP A 24 -1.90 -1.71 19.17
C ASP A 24 -1.85 -3.19 19.54
N ILE A 25 -1.49 -4.02 18.58
CA ILE A 25 -1.36 -5.47 18.74
C ILE A 25 0.02 -5.93 18.30
N ASP A 26 0.49 -7.03 18.87
CA ASP A 26 1.80 -7.58 18.56
C ASP A 26 1.86 -8.11 17.12
N TYR A 27 3.01 -7.91 16.47
CA TYR A 27 3.25 -8.42 15.13
C TYR A 27 3.44 -9.95 15.19
N PRO A 28 2.64 -10.75 14.44
CA PRO A 28 2.75 -12.21 14.46
C PRO A 28 3.98 -12.69 13.67
N SER A 29 4.32 -13.97 13.88
CA SER A 29 5.36 -14.65 13.10
C SER A 29 4.90 -15.04 11.69
N GLU A 30 3.60 -15.09 11.45
CA GLU A 30 3.00 -15.51 10.18
C GLU A 30 2.23 -14.38 9.51
N ILE A 31 2.16 -14.43 8.18
CA ILE A 31 1.36 -13.48 7.41
C ILE A 31 -0.12 -13.76 7.68
N PRO A 32 -0.94 -12.75 8.05
CA PRO A 32 -2.35 -12.93 8.33
C PRO A 32 -3.12 -13.38 7.07
N SER A 33 -4.15 -14.19 7.29
CA SER A 33 -5.13 -14.53 6.26
C SER A 33 -5.93 -13.31 5.80
N TYR A 34 -6.56 -13.39 4.64
CA TYR A 34 -7.42 -12.29 4.14
C TYR A 34 -8.61 -12.01 5.07
N ASP A 35 -9.14 -13.02 5.75
CA ASP A 35 -10.22 -12.83 6.73
C ASP A 35 -9.73 -12.07 7.98
N GLU A 36 -8.50 -12.30 8.41
CA GLU A 36 -7.88 -11.55 9.50
C GLU A 36 -7.59 -10.11 9.08
N LEU A 37 -7.05 -9.90 7.87
CA LEU A 37 -6.84 -8.56 7.32
C LEU A 37 -8.14 -7.77 7.22
N GLU A 38 -9.23 -8.42 6.78
CA GLU A 38 -10.55 -7.78 6.73
C GLU A 38 -11.02 -7.35 8.11
N LYS A 39 -10.87 -8.22 9.13
CA LYS A 39 -11.21 -7.87 10.52
C LYS A 39 -10.38 -6.69 11.04
N MET A 40 -9.08 -6.69 10.74
CA MET A 40 -8.18 -5.59 11.12
C MET A 40 -8.59 -4.27 10.45
N CYS A 41 -8.92 -4.30 9.16
CA CYS A 41 -9.41 -3.12 8.46
C CYS A 41 -10.74 -2.62 9.04
N LYS A 42 -11.66 -3.53 9.41
CA LYS A 42 -12.92 -3.17 10.11
C LYS A 42 -12.64 -2.46 11.43
N CYS A 43 -11.67 -2.93 12.23
CA CYS A 43 -11.27 -2.23 13.44
C CYS A 43 -10.74 -0.81 13.20
N LEU A 44 -10.08 -0.56 12.06
CA LEU A 44 -9.67 0.81 11.68
C LEU A 44 -10.85 1.65 11.22
N VAL A 45 -11.82 1.05 10.52
CA VAL A 45 -13.09 1.73 10.14
C VAL A 45 -13.89 2.12 11.37
N ASP A 46 -13.98 1.26 12.37
CA ASP A 46 -14.63 1.57 13.65
C ASP A 46 -13.97 2.75 14.38
N LYS A 47 -12.69 3.03 14.07
CA LYS A 47 -11.95 4.20 14.55
C LYS A 47 -12.07 5.43 13.64
N GLY A 48 -12.82 5.35 12.54
CA GLY A 48 -13.14 6.45 11.64
C GLY A 48 -12.44 6.44 10.28
N ALA A 49 -11.56 5.47 9.98
CA ALA A 49 -10.98 5.32 8.65
C ALA A 49 -12.05 4.91 7.63
N LYS A 50 -11.92 5.33 6.36
CA LYS A 50 -12.90 4.99 5.30
C LYS A 50 -12.33 4.06 4.24
N MET A 51 -11.10 4.29 3.84
CA MET A 51 -10.40 3.54 2.81
C MET A 51 -9.04 3.13 3.32
N ILE A 52 -8.72 1.85 3.17
CA ILE A 52 -7.49 1.27 3.70
C ILE A 52 -6.88 0.39 2.63
N VAL A 53 -5.61 0.55 2.35
CA VAL A 53 -4.83 -0.44 1.61
C VAL A 53 -3.67 -0.91 2.46
N VAL A 54 -3.64 -2.20 2.77
CA VAL A 54 -2.46 -2.82 3.40
C VAL A 54 -1.49 -3.18 2.29
N THR A 55 -0.37 -2.46 2.24
CA THR A 55 0.58 -2.53 1.13
C THR A 55 1.69 -3.54 1.35
N GLY A 56 2.22 -4.08 0.26
CA GLY A 56 3.49 -4.81 0.24
C GLY A 56 3.48 -6.15 0.97
N ILE A 57 2.34 -6.82 1.07
CA ILE A 57 2.26 -8.16 1.66
C ILE A 57 2.95 -9.16 0.74
N ASN A 58 4.05 -9.75 1.22
CA ASN A 58 4.86 -10.66 0.41
C ASN A 58 4.31 -12.09 0.49
N VAL A 59 3.78 -12.58 -0.61
CA VAL A 59 3.26 -13.96 -0.71
C VAL A 59 3.96 -14.68 -1.86
N LYS A 60 4.89 -15.55 -1.54
CA LYS A 60 5.74 -16.26 -2.53
C LYS A 60 6.51 -15.24 -3.40
N ASN A 61 6.25 -15.22 -4.72
CA ASN A 61 6.88 -14.30 -5.67
C ASN A 61 6.00 -13.10 -6.04
N LYS A 62 5.01 -12.77 -5.20
CA LYS A 62 4.05 -11.72 -5.45
C LYS A 62 3.97 -10.74 -4.28
N LEU A 63 3.70 -9.49 -4.60
CA LEU A 63 3.31 -8.47 -3.65
C LEU A 63 1.81 -8.26 -3.74
N ILE A 64 1.15 -8.41 -2.61
CA ILE A 64 -0.29 -8.23 -2.46
C ILE A 64 -0.55 -6.87 -1.80
N ASN A 65 -1.45 -6.11 -2.39
CA ASN A 65 -2.03 -4.93 -1.77
C ASN A 65 -3.50 -5.25 -1.46
N PHE A 66 -3.81 -5.34 -0.17
CA PHE A 66 -5.15 -5.67 0.32
C PHE A 66 -5.97 -4.38 0.44
N VAL A 67 -6.99 -4.23 -0.41
CA VAL A 67 -7.79 -3.02 -0.55
C VAL A 67 -9.13 -3.20 0.16
N TYR A 68 -9.43 -2.32 1.11
CA TYR A 68 -10.65 -2.32 1.87
C TYR A 68 -11.32 -0.94 1.87
N GLU A 69 -12.60 -0.91 1.56
CA GLU A 69 -13.44 0.29 1.62
C GLU A 69 -14.62 0.02 2.58
N GLU A 70 -14.97 0.99 3.40
CA GLU A 70 -16.10 0.89 4.31
C GLU A 70 -17.37 0.44 3.57
N GLY A 71 -18.04 -0.58 4.10
CA GLY A 71 -19.29 -1.12 3.53
C GLY A 71 -19.11 -1.97 2.27
N LYS A 72 -17.89 -2.19 1.79
CA LYS A 72 -17.62 -3.04 0.61
C LYS A 72 -16.86 -4.31 0.99
N LYS A 73 -16.93 -5.32 0.13
CA LYS A 73 -16.05 -6.49 0.21
C LYS A 73 -14.63 -6.08 -0.18
N TYR A 74 -13.63 -6.63 0.51
CA TYR A 74 -12.23 -6.39 0.17
C TYR A 74 -11.91 -6.83 -1.29
N ARG A 75 -10.91 -6.22 -1.86
CA ARG A 75 -10.34 -6.57 -3.17
C ARG A 75 -8.82 -6.69 -3.05
N ILE A 76 -8.21 -7.36 -4.01
CA ILE A 76 -6.77 -7.61 -4.03
C ILE A 76 -6.19 -6.99 -5.30
N VAL A 77 -5.10 -6.23 -5.13
CA VAL A 77 -4.22 -5.83 -6.22
C VAL A 77 -2.92 -6.62 -6.07
N GLU A 78 -2.60 -7.41 -7.07
CA GLU A 78 -1.44 -8.30 -7.08
C GLU A 78 -0.45 -7.84 -8.14
N VAL A 79 0.82 -7.73 -7.79
CA VAL A 79 1.92 -7.47 -8.72
C VAL A 79 3.06 -8.47 -8.49
N GLU A 80 3.88 -8.71 -9.50
CA GLU A 80 5.09 -9.51 -9.34
C GLU A 80 6.06 -8.83 -8.37
N LYS A 81 6.70 -9.62 -7.52
CA LYS A 81 7.80 -9.14 -6.69
C LYS A 81 9.04 -8.95 -7.56
N ILE A 82 9.47 -7.71 -7.73
CA ILE A 82 10.65 -7.35 -8.49
C ILE A 82 11.77 -6.98 -7.52
N GLY A 83 12.79 -7.82 -7.45
CA GLY A 83 13.97 -7.58 -6.62
C GLY A 83 13.70 -7.43 -5.14
N ASP A 84 14.60 -6.69 -4.46
CA ASP A 84 14.53 -6.40 -3.04
C ASP A 84 13.74 -5.13 -2.75
N GLU A 85 13.36 -4.96 -1.48
CA GLU A 85 12.70 -3.76 -1.00
C GLU A 85 13.57 -2.52 -1.22
N ARG A 86 12.94 -1.39 -1.62
CA ARG A 86 13.60 -0.12 -1.83
C ARG A 86 13.00 0.95 -0.93
N SER A 87 13.87 1.78 -0.37
CA SER A 87 13.46 2.95 0.42
C SER A 87 12.54 3.87 -0.37
N GLY A 88 11.54 4.47 0.28
CA GLY A 88 10.62 5.41 -0.37
C GLY A 88 9.55 4.80 -1.29
N THR A 89 9.54 3.47 -1.49
CA THR A 89 8.49 2.83 -2.29
C THR A 89 7.09 3.12 -1.74
N GLY A 90 6.92 3.08 -0.42
CA GLY A 90 5.65 3.40 0.25
C GLY A 90 5.19 4.84 0.02
N ASP A 91 6.13 5.79 0.04
CA ASP A 91 5.83 7.21 -0.20
C ASP A 91 5.35 7.44 -1.64
N VAL A 92 6.02 6.81 -2.62
CA VAL A 92 5.61 6.87 -4.03
C VAL A 92 4.21 6.25 -4.21
N ILE A 93 3.96 5.07 -3.65
CA ILE A 93 2.65 4.41 -3.72
C ILE A 93 1.57 5.32 -3.11
N SER A 94 1.80 5.86 -1.92
CA SER A 94 0.84 6.73 -1.23
C SER A 94 0.55 8.01 -2.02
N GLY A 95 1.59 8.63 -2.59
CA GLY A 95 1.47 9.82 -3.43
C GLY A 95 0.64 9.55 -4.69
N VAL A 96 0.90 8.43 -5.39
CA VAL A 96 0.15 8.05 -6.61
C VAL A 96 -1.30 7.72 -6.28
N ILE A 97 -1.57 6.97 -5.18
CA ILE A 97 -2.93 6.67 -4.73
C ILE A 97 -3.69 7.98 -4.48
N ALA A 98 -3.09 8.91 -3.73
CA ALA A 98 -3.74 10.18 -3.40
C ALA A 98 -4.05 11.00 -4.66
N GLY A 99 -3.09 11.15 -5.56
CA GLY A 99 -3.26 11.90 -6.81
C GLY A 99 -4.33 11.29 -7.73
N LYS A 100 -4.26 9.98 -7.97
CA LYS A 100 -5.24 9.26 -8.80
C LYS A 100 -6.64 9.30 -8.19
N TYR A 101 -6.75 9.09 -6.88
CA TYR A 101 -8.05 9.13 -6.21
C TYR A 101 -8.71 10.53 -6.29
N LEU A 102 -7.93 11.59 -6.18
CA LEU A 102 -8.45 12.95 -6.34
C LEU A 102 -9.00 13.21 -7.75
N LEU A 103 -8.38 12.61 -8.77
CA LEU A 103 -8.77 12.79 -10.17
C LEU A 103 -9.96 11.89 -10.57
N GLU A 104 -9.92 10.62 -10.18
CA GLU A 104 -10.81 9.58 -10.73
C GLU A 104 -11.89 9.12 -9.74
N GLN A 105 -11.74 9.40 -8.43
CA GLN A 105 -12.64 8.98 -7.34
C GLN A 105 -12.89 7.45 -7.29
N ASP A 106 -11.96 6.65 -7.82
CA ASP A 106 -11.97 5.19 -7.75
C ASP A 106 -10.75 4.69 -6.97
N PHE A 107 -10.97 4.32 -5.70
CA PHE A 107 -9.89 3.93 -4.81
C PHE A 107 -9.17 2.66 -5.28
N TYR A 108 -9.89 1.65 -5.75
CA TYR A 108 -9.26 0.41 -6.24
C TYR A 108 -8.36 0.66 -7.45
N LYS A 109 -8.84 1.39 -8.43
CA LYS A 109 -8.04 1.74 -9.62
C LYS A 109 -6.83 2.60 -9.25
N SER A 110 -6.97 3.48 -8.25
CA SER A 110 -5.85 4.27 -7.75
C SER A 110 -4.77 3.39 -7.14
N VAL A 111 -5.14 2.36 -6.36
CA VAL A 111 -4.19 1.38 -5.81
C VAL A 111 -3.56 0.54 -6.91
N GLU A 112 -4.33 0.08 -7.89
CA GLU A 112 -3.83 -0.69 -9.04
C GLU A 112 -2.82 0.14 -9.86
N ALA A 113 -3.12 1.39 -10.16
CA ALA A 113 -2.21 2.30 -10.85
C ALA A 113 -0.92 2.50 -10.06
N ALA A 114 -1.02 2.74 -8.75
CA ALA A 114 0.13 2.94 -7.87
C ALA A 114 1.04 1.70 -7.78
N ALA A 115 0.46 0.51 -7.64
CA ALA A 115 1.20 -0.75 -7.59
C ALA A 115 1.94 -1.03 -8.89
N ASN A 116 1.30 -0.83 -10.04
CA ASN A 116 1.92 -0.99 -11.36
C ASN A 116 3.02 0.05 -11.60
N PHE A 117 2.78 1.30 -11.23
CA PHE A 117 3.76 2.38 -11.34
C PHE A 117 5.00 2.10 -10.49
N ALA A 118 4.82 1.71 -9.22
CA ALA A 118 5.94 1.35 -8.34
C ALA A 118 6.74 0.17 -8.89
N SER A 119 6.09 -0.88 -9.38
CA SER A 119 6.74 -2.04 -10.01
C SER A 119 7.60 -1.63 -11.20
N LYS A 120 7.09 -0.74 -12.06
CA LYS A 120 7.84 -0.19 -13.19
C LYS A 120 9.08 0.58 -12.74
N CYS A 121 8.93 1.44 -11.74
CA CYS A 121 10.03 2.24 -11.19
C CYS A 121 11.09 1.36 -10.51
N ILE A 122 10.69 0.31 -9.78
CA ILE A 122 11.61 -0.66 -9.16
C ILE A 122 12.46 -1.34 -10.25
N LYS A 123 11.81 -1.87 -11.29
CA LYS A 123 12.49 -2.53 -12.40
C LYS A 123 13.51 -1.60 -13.05
N TYR A 124 13.11 -0.39 -13.39
CA TYR A 124 14.00 0.62 -14.00
C TYR A 124 15.17 0.98 -13.08
N SER A 125 14.93 1.18 -11.78
CA SER A 125 15.98 1.46 -10.81
C SER A 125 17.01 0.32 -10.71
N GLN A 126 16.57 -0.94 -10.83
CA GLN A 126 17.46 -2.11 -10.89
C GLN A 126 18.29 -2.14 -12.17
N GLU A 127 17.68 -1.88 -13.32
CA GLU A 127 18.37 -1.83 -14.61
C GLU A 127 19.47 -0.75 -14.63
N LEU A 128 19.26 0.36 -13.91
CA LEU A 128 20.26 1.41 -13.73
C LEU A 128 21.33 1.10 -12.68
N GLY A 129 21.19 0.00 -11.93
CA GLY A 129 22.11 -0.38 -10.85
C GLY A 129 22.08 0.57 -9.65
N VAL A 130 20.97 1.28 -9.44
CA VAL A 130 20.80 2.20 -8.29
C VAL A 130 20.68 1.39 -7.01
N ASP A 131 21.41 1.79 -5.95
CA ASP A 131 21.35 1.19 -4.63
C ASP A 131 19.93 1.27 -4.05
N ASN A 132 19.50 0.20 -3.35
CA ASN A 132 18.15 0.10 -2.78
C ASN A 132 17.85 1.19 -1.73
N HIS A 133 18.89 1.69 -1.05
CA HIS A 133 18.74 2.76 -0.05
C HIS A 133 18.56 4.15 -0.67
N LEU A 134 18.90 4.32 -1.93
CA LEU A 134 18.74 5.60 -2.65
C LEU A 134 17.34 5.83 -3.23
N GLY A 135 16.45 4.84 -3.08
CA GLY A 135 15.05 4.98 -3.46
C GLY A 135 14.73 4.52 -4.89
N LEU A 136 13.67 5.09 -5.44
CA LEU A 136 13.12 4.76 -6.76
C LEU A 136 13.41 5.87 -7.76
N CYS A 137 13.84 5.47 -8.97
CA CYS A 137 13.92 6.37 -10.12
C CYS A 137 12.53 6.46 -10.76
N PHE A 138 11.67 7.34 -10.29
CA PHE A 138 10.28 7.48 -10.74
C PHE A 138 10.05 8.66 -11.69
N GLU A 139 10.94 9.65 -11.69
CA GLU A 139 10.79 10.90 -12.44
C GLU A 139 10.55 10.70 -13.94
N PRO A 140 11.22 9.75 -14.64
CA PRO A 140 10.99 9.54 -16.07
C PRO A 140 9.58 9.13 -16.42
N PHE A 141 8.85 8.57 -15.46
CA PHE A 141 7.51 7.99 -15.63
C PHE A 141 6.36 8.87 -15.13
N LEU A 142 6.64 10.01 -14.49
CA LEU A 142 5.60 10.89 -13.91
C LEU A 142 4.55 11.34 -14.93
N LYS A 143 4.94 11.50 -16.19
CA LYS A 143 4.01 11.89 -17.27
C LYS A 143 2.99 10.82 -17.65
N GLU A 144 3.12 9.59 -17.11
CA GLU A 144 2.21 8.48 -17.36
C GLU A 144 1.09 8.37 -16.30
N LEU A 145 1.22 9.16 -15.23
CA LEU A 145 0.20 9.28 -14.17
C LEU A 145 -0.87 10.31 -14.55
#